data_e5f6da88d203b8748e9a6b4f58a22a9a
#
_entry.id   e5f6da88d203b8748e9a6b4f58a22a9a
#
_cell.length_a   1.000
_cell.length_b   1.000
_cell.length_c   1.000
_cell.angle_alpha   90.00
_cell.angle_beta   90.00
_cell.angle_gamma   90.00
#
_symmetry.space_group_name_H-M   'P 1'
#
loop_
_entity.id
_entity.type
_entity.pdbx_description
1 polymer ?
#
loop_
_entity_poly.entity_id
_entity_poly.type
_entity_poly.pdbx_seq_one_letter_code
_entity_poly.pdbx_strand_id
1 'polypeptide(L)'
;MVFTTVRPIAHRMACWAGVWVGLLGIGGLLAEGPVTLSEVSQDPVLAASRKLPPAPKDPHAYAEWCNAQLYLRKARFYREHRDTLFFAESGIARELAHFEDALSRLTSPPPIETPLGLREEGYYADNDNSFQPFLRYVPYEKPRRPGRPLIVFLHGYSPALNLINCASLPYSLMAFAQAEDWLVAAPFGRGNTDFQGIGEQDVLRVVEEMARRHGADTNRVVLTGHSMGAMGVWTIGAHYPDRFAGLLPVAGRGDFYFWKKRPPEEWPEWQRVLIDADFGGSLVENLARIPIFCVHCSDDDTVPVEEARFMVEKVRRVNPAIIYREKPEGGHLIFEETMADPDVRQWLCSLTTTAPAPPRYQAWHPRYARPGAHLPAGLPRGPVKAAFLDPFVFILAGVPPSAETRARFQRAVQDWFRYAQAPPRLRAESAGDPPPEIRHWNLFLFGEPEQSPWIRRVLDDSPVGIEPEHFVVGRRRFTRSGHGLYLVRPSPWNPQRFAIIQCGLPWGQRIADNHKYDFLPDYIVYSSEPGFEGMNQPLAAGFFNPDWKLP
;
A
#
# COMPACT_ATOMS: atom_id res chain seq x y z
N MET A 1 -20.14 -48.99 18.15
CA MET A 1 -21.33 -48.28 18.66
C MET A 1 -20.87 -47.12 19.51
N VAL A 2 -21.26 -45.99 19.18
CA VAL A 2 -21.38 -44.63 19.67
C VAL A 2 -20.67 -43.65 18.76
N PHE A 3 -21.47 -43.14 17.84
CA PHE A 3 -21.16 -41.94 17.07
C PHE A 3 -21.35 -40.70 17.97
N THR A 4 -20.33 -39.90 18.14
CA THR A 4 -20.46 -38.53 18.63
C THR A 4 -20.15 -37.56 17.51
N THR A 5 -21.20 -36.94 17.04
CA THR A 5 -21.26 -35.88 16.06
C THR A 5 -20.50 -34.62 16.56
N VAL A 6 -19.47 -34.25 15.84
CA VAL A 6 -18.82 -32.93 16.00
C VAL A 6 -19.64 -31.92 15.19
N ARG A 7 -20.32 -31.00 15.87
CA ARG A 7 -20.97 -29.84 15.26
C ARG A 7 -19.92 -28.82 14.82
N PRO A 8 -20.07 -28.17 13.65
CA PRO A 8 -19.13 -27.16 13.21
C PRO A 8 -19.22 -25.89 14.06
N ILE A 9 -18.06 -25.37 14.48
CA ILE A 9 -17.91 -24.08 15.15
C ILE A 9 -18.00 -22.98 14.08
N ALA A 10 -19.22 -22.65 13.70
CA ALA A 10 -19.51 -21.54 12.81
C ALA A 10 -20.44 -20.54 13.53
N HIS A 11 -20.01 -19.97 14.65
CA HIS A 11 -20.75 -18.86 15.29
C HIS A 11 -19.91 -18.17 16.38
N ARG A 12 -18.81 -17.52 15.99
CA ARG A 12 -18.16 -16.48 16.81
C ARG A 12 -17.32 -15.47 16.02
N MET A 13 -17.59 -15.25 14.74
CA MET A 13 -16.95 -14.17 13.96
C MET A 13 -17.82 -12.92 13.77
N ALA A 14 -18.93 -12.78 14.49
CA ALA A 14 -19.87 -11.68 14.29
C ALA A 14 -19.77 -10.52 15.29
N CYS A 15 -18.75 -10.46 16.14
CA CYS A 15 -18.67 -9.41 17.19
C CYS A 15 -17.57 -8.35 16.99
N TRP A 16 -16.83 -8.34 15.90
CA TRP A 16 -15.79 -7.32 15.67
C TRP A 16 -16.10 -6.28 14.60
N ALA A 17 -17.31 -6.32 14.02
CA ALA A 17 -17.75 -5.35 13.00
C ALA A 17 -18.37 -4.06 13.59
N GLY A 18 -18.42 -3.90 14.91
CA GLY A 18 -19.13 -2.81 15.58
C GLY A 18 -18.27 -1.65 16.10
N VAL A 19 -16.93 -1.66 15.91
CA VAL A 19 -16.04 -0.71 16.58
C VAL A 19 -15.35 0.22 15.60
N TRP A 20 -16.12 0.98 14.83
CA TRP A 20 -15.60 1.99 13.91
C TRP A 20 -16.46 3.24 13.85
N VAL A 21 -16.49 4.03 14.92
CA VAL A 21 -16.95 5.44 14.87
C VAL A 21 -16.10 6.23 15.84
N GLY A 22 -15.06 6.86 15.34
CA GLY A 22 -14.20 7.75 16.10
C GLY A 22 -13.21 8.45 15.18
N LEU A 23 -13.70 9.23 14.23
CA LEU A 23 -12.89 10.06 13.35
C LEU A 23 -12.70 11.43 13.96
N LEU A 24 -11.60 11.65 14.60
CA LEU A 24 -11.20 12.95 15.13
C LEU A 24 -9.84 13.40 14.54
N GLY A 25 -9.84 13.72 13.30
CA GLY A 25 -8.91 14.60 12.60
C GLY A 25 -9.66 15.53 11.67
N ILE A 26 -10.98 15.33 11.54
CA ILE A 26 -11.85 16.07 10.62
C ILE A 26 -12.53 17.27 11.35
N GLY A 27 -12.46 17.32 12.67
CA GLY A 27 -13.08 18.37 13.48
C GLY A 27 -12.64 19.79 13.14
N GLY A 28 -11.39 19.98 12.73
CA GLY A 28 -10.90 21.30 12.31
C GLY A 28 -11.49 21.85 11.02
N LEU A 29 -12.10 21.00 10.19
CA LEU A 29 -12.81 21.39 8.97
C LEU A 29 -14.34 21.43 9.15
N LEU A 30 -14.87 20.85 10.24
CA LEU A 30 -16.30 20.68 10.51
C LEU A 30 -16.61 21.05 11.98
N ALA A 31 -16.47 22.32 12.35
CA ALA A 31 -16.94 22.97 13.58
C ALA A 31 -16.93 22.07 14.84
N GLU A 32 -15.84 22.05 15.58
CA GLU A 32 -15.83 21.70 17.00
C GLU A 32 -16.21 22.92 17.84
N GLY A 33 -17.04 22.69 18.88
CA GLY A 33 -17.19 23.65 19.96
C GLY A 33 -15.82 23.88 20.64
N PRO A 34 -15.61 24.99 21.32
CA PRO A 34 -14.31 25.35 21.88
C PRO A 34 -13.86 24.32 22.93
N VAL A 35 -12.81 23.54 22.56
CA VAL A 35 -12.07 22.74 23.56
C VAL A 35 -11.41 23.72 24.51
N THR A 36 -11.68 23.60 25.82
CA THR A 36 -11.16 24.53 26.80
C THR A 36 -9.64 24.40 26.94
N LEU A 37 -8.95 25.53 27.05
CA LEU A 37 -7.48 25.58 27.19
C LEU A 37 -6.94 24.74 28.37
N SER A 38 -7.78 24.43 29.37
CA SER A 38 -7.42 23.62 30.54
C SER A 38 -7.35 22.10 30.20
N GLU A 39 -8.19 21.58 29.29
CA GLU A 39 -8.15 20.17 28.85
C GLU A 39 -6.96 19.90 27.94
N VAL A 40 -6.55 20.89 27.14
CA VAL A 40 -5.38 20.81 26.24
C VAL A 40 -4.06 20.76 27.03
N SER A 41 -4.01 21.31 28.25
CA SER A 41 -2.77 21.39 29.05
C SER A 41 -2.41 20.07 29.76
N GLN A 42 -3.36 19.14 29.92
CA GLN A 42 -3.16 17.86 30.63
C GLN A 42 -3.01 16.64 29.71
N ASP A 43 -3.25 16.76 28.39
CA ASP A 43 -3.11 15.67 27.45
C ASP A 43 -1.61 15.40 27.15
N PRO A 44 -1.07 14.22 27.57
CA PRO A 44 0.36 13.92 27.43
C PRO A 44 0.79 13.81 25.97
N VAL A 45 -0.10 13.40 25.05
CA VAL A 45 0.18 13.28 23.61
C VAL A 45 0.30 14.67 22.97
N LEU A 46 -0.57 15.60 23.36
CA LEU A 46 -0.47 16.99 22.91
C LEU A 46 0.76 17.69 23.49
N ALA A 47 1.08 17.43 24.77
CA ALA A 47 2.29 17.94 25.39
C ALA A 47 3.56 17.43 24.67
N ALA A 48 3.61 16.14 24.34
CA ALA A 48 4.71 15.53 23.59
C ALA A 48 4.85 16.15 22.18
N SER A 49 3.74 16.39 21.48
CA SER A 49 3.78 16.97 20.13
C SER A 49 4.44 18.36 20.05
N ARG A 50 4.37 19.14 21.14
CA ARG A 50 5.01 20.46 21.24
C ARG A 50 6.52 20.42 21.42
N LYS A 51 7.07 19.28 21.86
CA LYS A 51 8.52 19.09 22.03
C LYS A 51 9.23 18.79 20.70
N LEU A 52 8.49 18.38 19.67
CA LEU A 52 9.07 17.96 18.41
C LEU A 52 9.59 19.17 17.64
N PRO A 53 10.91 19.23 17.31
CA PRO A 53 11.46 20.31 16.53
C PRO A 53 11.04 20.22 15.06
N PRO A 54 11.28 21.27 14.25
CA PRO A 54 11.18 21.19 12.79
C PRO A 54 12.05 20.06 12.24
N ALA A 55 11.66 19.51 11.08
CA ALA A 55 12.40 18.45 10.42
C ALA A 55 13.88 18.85 10.17
N PRO A 56 14.85 18.10 10.69
CA PRO A 56 16.27 18.41 10.53
C PRO A 56 16.74 18.12 9.10
N LYS A 57 17.82 18.79 8.67
CA LYS A 57 18.44 18.55 7.36
C LYS A 57 19.45 17.41 7.39
N ASP A 58 20.04 17.13 8.53
CA ASP A 58 20.97 16.02 8.70
C ASP A 58 20.24 14.67 8.49
N PRO A 59 20.74 13.76 7.64
CA PRO A 59 20.04 12.51 7.32
C PRO A 59 19.84 11.57 8.51
N HIS A 60 20.77 11.57 9.49
CA HIS A 60 20.65 10.73 10.67
C HIS A 60 19.63 11.30 11.65
N ALA A 61 19.75 12.60 11.96
CA ALA A 61 18.76 13.30 12.76
C ALA A 61 17.35 13.23 12.14
N TYR A 62 17.24 13.30 10.81
CA TYR A 62 15.97 13.11 10.10
C TYR A 62 15.38 11.73 10.31
N ALA A 63 16.19 10.67 10.36
CA ALA A 63 15.70 9.32 10.65
C ALA A 63 15.11 9.23 12.06
N GLU A 64 15.77 9.76 13.07
CA GLU A 64 15.24 9.78 14.44
C GLU A 64 14.01 10.69 14.58
N TRP A 65 13.95 11.76 13.81
CA TRP A 65 12.76 12.60 13.72
C TRP A 65 11.56 11.83 13.13
N CYS A 66 11.77 11.00 12.09
CA CYS A 66 10.73 10.13 11.55
C CYS A 66 10.27 9.08 12.59
N ASN A 67 11.20 8.51 13.36
CA ASN A 67 10.88 7.60 14.45
C ASN A 67 10.01 8.28 15.52
N ALA A 68 10.38 9.49 15.95
CA ALA A 68 9.60 10.28 16.90
C ALA A 68 8.20 10.58 16.37
N GLN A 69 8.07 10.96 15.10
CA GLN A 69 6.77 11.20 14.46
C GLN A 69 5.90 9.93 14.42
N LEU A 70 6.50 8.77 14.09
CA LEU A 70 5.78 7.49 14.11
C LEU A 70 5.23 7.18 15.49
N TYR A 71 6.06 7.25 16.54
CA TYR A 71 5.62 6.93 17.90
C TYR A 71 4.55 7.89 18.40
N LEU A 72 4.68 9.18 18.08
CA LEU A 72 3.66 10.16 18.38
C LEU A 72 2.33 9.87 17.66
N ARG A 73 2.40 9.42 16.41
CA ARG A 73 1.23 8.98 15.64
C ARG A 73 0.56 7.75 16.26
N LYS A 74 1.33 6.77 16.71
CA LYS A 74 0.82 5.59 17.41
C LYS A 74 0.18 5.96 18.76
N ALA A 75 0.80 6.86 19.52
CA ALA A 75 0.21 7.37 20.76
C ALA A 75 -1.13 8.07 20.51
N ARG A 76 -1.25 8.87 19.45
CA ARG A 76 -2.53 9.47 19.01
C ARG A 76 -3.56 8.41 18.66
N PHE A 77 -3.18 7.37 17.94
CA PHE A 77 -4.08 6.28 17.59
C PHE A 77 -4.63 5.59 18.85
N TYR A 78 -3.80 5.26 19.84
CA TYR A 78 -4.25 4.71 21.12
C TYR A 78 -5.20 5.67 21.87
N ARG A 79 -4.88 6.97 21.88
CA ARG A 79 -5.72 7.99 22.51
C ARG A 79 -7.10 8.08 21.86
N GLU A 80 -7.16 8.09 20.53
CA GLU A 80 -8.40 8.19 19.75
C GLU A 80 -9.29 6.94 19.89
N HIS A 81 -8.68 5.80 20.22
CA HIS A 81 -9.38 4.52 20.40
C HIS A 81 -9.41 4.06 21.87
N ARG A 82 -9.27 5.00 22.82
CA ARG A 82 -9.18 4.72 24.26
C ARG A 82 -10.35 3.87 24.77
N ASP A 83 -11.56 4.15 24.34
CA ASP A 83 -12.78 3.46 24.78
C ASP A 83 -12.93 2.04 24.20
N THR A 84 -12.12 1.69 23.20
CA THR A 84 -12.23 0.43 22.45
C THR A 84 -11.03 -0.48 22.59
N LEU A 85 -9.87 0.07 22.97
CA LEU A 85 -8.63 -0.67 23.16
C LEU A 85 -8.36 -0.87 24.65
N PHE A 86 -8.45 -2.11 25.11
CA PHE A 86 -8.23 -2.48 26.52
C PHE A 86 -6.86 -2.01 27.06
N PHE A 87 -5.83 -1.95 26.21
CA PHE A 87 -4.47 -1.53 26.59
C PHE A 87 -4.14 -0.10 26.15
N ALA A 88 -5.13 0.77 25.91
CA ALA A 88 -4.88 2.10 25.37
C ALA A 88 -3.92 2.94 26.24
N GLU A 89 -4.11 2.99 27.56
CA GLU A 89 -3.26 3.79 28.47
C GLU A 89 -1.81 3.29 28.49
N SER A 90 -1.61 1.97 28.60
CA SER A 90 -0.26 1.39 28.55
C SER A 90 0.37 1.53 27.17
N GLY A 91 -0.45 1.49 26.10
CA GLY A 91 -0.02 1.78 24.74
C GLY A 91 0.46 3.21 24.58
N ILE A 92 -0.32 4.19 25.05
CA ILE A 92 0.08 5.61 25.05
C ILE A 92 1.40 5.80 25.78
N ALA A 93 1.52 5.27 27.00
CA ALA A 93 2.74 5.40 27.81
C ALA A 93 3.96 4.81 27.10
N ARG A 94 3.82 3.63 26.50
CA ARG A 94 4.90 2.96 25.74
C ARG A 94 5.34 3.79 24.54
N GLU A 95 4.40 4.24 23.72
CA GLU A 95 4.75 5.01 22.52
C GLU A 95 5.35 6.38 22.88
N LEU A 96 4.91 7.01 23.95
CA LEU A 96 5.52 8.25 24.46
C LEU A 96 6.94 7.99 24.98
N ALA A 97 7.22 6.86 25.63
CA ALA A 97 8.57 6.50 26.03
C ALA A 97 9.50 6.30 24.81
N HIS A 98 9.02 5.63 23.76
CA HIS A 98 9.75 5.50 22.49
C HIS A 98 9.95 6.87 21.81
N PHE A 99 8.97 7.74 21.87
CA PHE A 99 9.07 9.11 21.37
C PHE A 99 10.18 9.91 22.08
N GLU A 100 10.23 9.89 23.42
CA GLU A 100 11.26 10.58 24.20
C GLU A 100 12.67 10.01 23.93
N ASP A 101 12.78 8.68 23.76
CA ASP A 101 14.03 8.03 23.37
C ASP A 101 14.49 8.48 21.97
N ALA A 102 13.62 8.52 20.98
CA ALA A 102 13.91 9.03 19.65
C ALA A 102 14.28 10.53 19.67
N LEU A 103 13.56 11.33 20.47
CA LEU A 103 13.84 12.75 20.63
C LEU A 103 15.21 13.00 21.27
N SER A 104 15.62 12.19 22.25
CA SER A 104 16.93 12.27 22.88
C SER A 104 18.07 11.99 21.90
N ARG A 105 17.89 11.01 21.01
CA ARG A 105 18.85 10.68 19.95
C ARG A 105 18.95 11.74 18.86
N LEU A 106 17.87 12.48 18.63
CA LEU A 106 17.84 13.58 17.69
C LEU A 106 18.69 14.77 18.14
N THR A 107 18.74 15.03 19.47
CA THR A 107 19.48 16.16 20.06
C THR A 107 20.89 15.80 20.49
N SER A 108 21.23 14.54 20.62
CA SER A 108 22.56 14.05 20.96
C SER A 108 23.37 13.78 19.69
N PRO A 109 24.72 13.98 19.71
CA PRO A 109 25.53 13.49 18.61
C PRO A 109 25.25 12.00 18.40
N PRO A 110 25.21 11.53 17.14
CA PRO A 110 24.83 10.15 16.87
C PRO A 110 25.71 9.22 17.70
N PRO A 111 25.12 8.28 18.45
CA PRO A 111 25.92 7.24 19.04
C PRO A 111 26.66 6.55 17.89
N ILE A 112 27.94 6.31 18.08
CA ILE A 112 28.79 5.57 17.12
C ILE A 112 28.14 4.22 16.78
N GLU A 113 27.12 3.81 17.53
CA GLU A 113 26.42 2.54 17.42
C GLU A 113 24.92 2.67 17.14
N THR A 114 24.51 2.20 15.95
CA THR A 114 23.08 1.94 15.68
C THR A 114 22.61 0.89 16.69
N PRO A 115 21.45 1.04 17.31
CA PRO A 115 20.91 0.01 18.18
C PRO A 115 20.80 -1.33 17.45
N LEU A 116 21.32 -2.40 18.07
CA LEU A 116 21.34 -3.75 17.52
C LEU A 116 20.01 -4.47 17.78
N GLY A 117 19.82 -5.63 17.15
CA GLY A 117 18.66 -6.49 17.32
C GLY A 117 17.42 -6.00 16.58
N LEU A 118 16.27 -6.51 17.01
CA LEU A 118 14.96 -6.19 16.47
C LEU A 118 14.49 -4.81 16.98
N ARG A 119 14.12 -3.92 16.06
CA ARG A 119 13.51 -2.63 16.38
C ARG A 119 12.47 -2.24 15.33
N GLU A 120 11.52 -1.44 15.77
CA GLU A 120 10.62 -0.72 14.88
C GLU A 120 11.20 0.66 14.58
N GLU A 121 11.13 1.05 13.32
CA GLU A 121 11.54 2.37 12.84
C GLU A 121 10.45 2.97 11.95
N GLY A 122 10.45 4.30 11.83
CA GLY A 122 9.52 5.04 10.99
C GLY A 122 10.20 5.71 9.81
N TYR A 123 9.48 5.84 8.72
CA TYR A 123 9.87 6.68 7.58
C TYR A 123 8.69 7.54 7.13
N TYR A 124 9.00 8.63 6.45
CA TYR A 124 7.99 9.51 5.89
C TYR A 124 7.59 9.05 4.49
N ALA A 125 6.29 8.80 4.31
CA ALA A 125 5.65 8.52 3.03
C ALA A 125 5.03 9.80 2.48
N ASP A 126 5.60 10.34 1.41
CA ASP A 126 5.21 11.64 0.88
C ASP A 126 3.95 11.59 0.02
N ASN A 127 3.54 10.43 -0.46
CA ASN A 127 2.31 10.26 -1.23
C ASN A 127 1.07 10.72 -0.43
N ASP A 128 0.91 10.29 0.82
CA ASP A 128 -0.22 10.65 1.69
C ASP A 128 0.15 11.50 2.92
N ASN A 129 1.41 11.89 3.07
CA ASN A 129 1.93 12.67 4.20
C ASN A 129 1.87 11.93 5.53
N SER A 130 2.25 10.65 5.53
CA SER A 130 2.20 9.83 6.73
C SER A 130 3.57 9.31 7.16
N PHE A 131 3.66 8.91 8.43
CA PHE A 131 4.81 8.18 8.94
C PHE A 131 4.45 6.71 9.06
N GLN A 132 5.15 5.85 8.33
CA GLN A 132 4.87 4.43 8.24
C GLN A 132 5.92 3.61 8.98
N PRO A 133 5.51 2.53 9.68
CA PRO A 133 6.43 1.67 10.39
C PRO A 133 7.05 0.60 9.50
N PHE A 134 8.24 0.18 9.89
CA PHE A 134 8.85 -1.08 9.47
C PHE A 134 9.64 -1.69 10.62
N LEU A 135 9.71 -3.00 10.66
CA LEU A 135 10.62 -3.70 11.56
C LEU A 135 11.97 -3.89 10.87
N ARG A 136 13.05 -3.77 11.64
CA ARG A 136 14.37 -4.12 11.16
C ARG A 136 15.11 -4.97 12.20
N TYR A 137 15.99 -5.85 11.71
CA TYR A 137 16.91 -6.62 12.54
C TYR A 137 18.34 -6.34 12.10
N VAL A 138 19.18 -5.95 13.06
CA VAL A 138 20.63 -5.78 12.88
C VAL A 138 21.35 -6.76 13.80
N PRO A 139 22.21 -7.66 13.29
CA PRO A 139 22.92 -8.66 14.10
C PRO A 139 23.69 -8.08 15.27
N TYR A 140 23.68 -8.78 16.39
CA TYR A 140 24.47 -8.46 17.59
C TYR A 140 25.94 -8.83 17.38
N GLU A 141 26.83 -8.14 18.10
CA GLU A 141 28.25 -8.52 18.23
C GLU A 141 29.04 -8.64 16.92
N LYS A 142 28.48 -8.16 15.80
CA LYS A 142 29.17 -8.15 14.52
C LYS A 142 29.77 -6.77 14.26
N PRO A 143 31.03 -6.68 13.78
CA PRO A 143 31.61 -5.40 13.39
C PRO A 143 30.70 -4.72 12.37
N ARG A 144 30.46 -3.43 12.55
CA ARG A 144 29.76 -2.66 11.53
C ARG A 144 30.60 -2.62 10.28
N ARG A 145 30.04 -3.10 9.20
CA ARG A 145 30.59 -2.92 7.87
C ARG A 145 29.49 -2.46 6.93
N PRO A 146 29.74 -1.47 6.08
CA PRO A 146 28.84 -1.19 4.98
C PRO A 146 28.80 -2.38 4.02
N GLY A 147 27.72 -2.48 3.25
CA GLY A 147 27.59 -3.52 2.23
C GLY A 147 27.12 -4.88 2.77
N ARG A 148 26.38 -4.90 3.90
CA ARG A 148 25.69 -6.13 4.34
C ARG A 148 24.53 -6.46 3.40
N PRO A 149 24.33 -7.73 3.06
CA PRO A 149 23.13 -8.16 2.35
C PRO A 149 21.88 -7.85 3.17
N LEU A 150 20.76 -7.66 2.46
CA LEU A 150 19.46 -7.36 3.06
C LEU A 150 18.43 -8.41 2.65
N ILE A 151 17.69 -8.95 3.61
CA ILE A 151 16.44 -9.66 3.35
C ILE A 151 15.28 -8.73 3.67
N VAL A 152 14.36 -8.57 2.72
CA VAL A 152 13.08 -7.90 2.94
C VAL A 152 12.00 -8.97 3.04
N PHE A 153 11.35 -9.04 4.20
CA PHE A 153 10.29 -9.99 4.51
C PHE A 153 8.91 -9.34 4.39
N LEU A 154 8.06 -9.92 3.57
CA LEU A 154 6.67 -9.54 3.37
C LEU A 154 5.76 -10.47 4.18
N HIS A 155 4.98 -9.91 5.11
CA HIS A 155 4.11 -10.67 6.00
C HIS A 155 2.86 -11.23 5.29
N GLY A 156 2.23 -12.25 5.90
CA GLY A 156 0.94 -12.79 5.46
C GLY A 156 -0.23 -11.88 5.81
N TYR A 157 -1.41 -12.17 5.24
CA TYR A 157 -2.67 -11.53 5.61
C TYR A 157 -3.01 -11.78 7.09
N SER A 158 -3.44 -10.74 7.78
CA SER A 158 -4.05 -10.88 9.10
C SER A 158 -5.07 -9.76 9.35
N PRO A 159 -6.28 -10.08 9.81
CA PRO A 159 -7.28 -9.06 10.15
C PRO A 159 -6.86 -8.19 11.36
N ALA A 160 -5.86 -8.62 12.12
CA ALA A 160 -5.32 -7.87 13.26
C ALA A 160 -4.27 -6.83 12.87
N LEU A 161 -3.82 -6.80 11.62
CA LEU A 161 -2.83 -5.82 11.16
C LEU A 161 -3.40 -4.41 11.13
N ASN A 162 -2.70 -3.51 11.78
CA ASN A 162 -2.99 -2.08 11.80
C ASN A 162 -1.72 -1.32 12.21
N LEU A 163 -1.80 -0.01 12.29
CA LEU A 163 -0.67 0.85 12.64
C LEU A 163 0.08 0.46 13.93
N ILE A 164 -0.63 -0.02 14.96
CA ILE A 164 -0.03 -0.40 16.26
C ILE A 164 0.37 -1.87 16.34
N ASN A 165 -0.10 -2.69 15.40
CA ASN A 165 0.23 -4.10 15.25
C ASN A 165 0.69 -4.35 13.81
N CYS A 166 1.86 -3.80 13.47
CA CYS A 166 2.25 -3.68 12.07
C CYS A 166 2.82 -4.95 11.43
N ALA A 167 3.49 -5.81 12.15
CA ALA A 167 4.02 -7.10 11.69
C ALA A 167 4.86 -7.77 12.79
N SER A 168 5.30 -9.00 12.52
CA SER A 168 6.35 -9.69 13.28
C SER A 168 7.40 -10.23 12.33
N LEU A 169 8.64 -10.33 12.79
CA LEU A 169 9.70 -11.03 12.05
C LEU A 169 9.76 -12.49 12.49
N PRO A 170 9.83 -13.45 11.55
CA PRO A 170 10.03 -14.85 11.85
C PRO A 170 11.33 -15.08 12.63
N TYR A 171 11.30 -15.97 13.62
CA TYR A 171 12.46 -16.26 14.46
C TYR A 171 13.61 -16.88 13.63
N SER A 172 13.31 -17.86 12.78
CA SER A 172 14.30 -18.51 11.92
C SER A 172 14.99 -17.54 10.95
N LEU A 173 14.27 -16.52 10.49
CA LEU A 173 14.84 -15.46 9.67
C LEU A 173 15.83 -14.60 10.45
N MET A 174 15.49 -14.20 11.68
CA MET A 174 16.41 -13.46 12.55
C MET A 174 17.63 -14.32 12.94
N ALA A 175 17.44 -15.63 13.22
CA ALA A 175 18.51 -16.56 13.50
C ALA A 175 19.46 -16.73 12.30
N PHE A 176 18.93 -16.84 11.08
CA PHE A 176 19.73 -16.81 9.86
C PHE A 176 20.55 -15.53 9.74
N ALA A 177 19.90 -14.37 9.88
CA ALA A 177 20.53 -13.07 9.78
C ALA A 177 21.66 -12.89 10.81
N GLN A 178 21.44 -13.36 12.06
CA GLN A 178 22.46 -13.36 13.11
C GLN A 178 23.68 -14.23 12.77
N ALA A 179 23.43 -15.41 12.20
CA ALA A 179 24.51 -16.35 11.85
C ALA A 179 25.35 -15.83 10.67
N GLU A 180 24.69 -15.37 9.61
CA GLU A 180 25.31 -15.02 8.32
C GLU A 180 25.66 -13.52 8.17
N ASP A 181 25.42 -12.71 9.19
CA ASP A 181 25.66 -11.25 9.19
C ASP A 181 24.85 -10.50 8.12
N TRP A 182 23.57 -10.84 8.01
CA TRP A 182 22.63 -10.17 7.10
C TRP A 182 21.75 -9.19 7.88
N LEU A 183 21.30 -8.14 7.18
CA LEU A 183 20.24 -7.25 7.66
C LEU A 183 18.88 -7.83 7.28
N VAL A 184 17.86 -7.57 8.11
CA VAL A 184 16.47 -7.89 7.77
C VAL A 184 15.60 -6.66 7.93
N ALA A 185 14.65 -6.49 7.03
CA ALA A 185 13.57 -5.51 7.16
C ALA A 185 12.23 -6.15 6.85
N ALA A 186 11.18 -5.73 7.58
CA ALA A 186 9.80 -6.08 7.30
C ALA A 186 8.97 -4.80 7.19
N PRO A 187 8.67 -4.34 5.97
CA PRO A 187 7.75 -3.24 5.73
C PRO A 187 6.36 -3.57 6.26
N PHE A 188 5.66 -2.60 6.83
CA PHE A 188 4.24 -2.74 7.14
C PHE A 188 3.38 -2.81 5.87
N GLY A 189 3.82 -2.17 4.78
CA GLY A 189 3.16 -2.21 3.47
C GLY A 189 1.69 -1.79 3.52
N ARG A 190 1.32 -0.93 4.46
CA ARG A 190 -0.07 -0.48 4.74
C ARG A 190 -1.01 -1.60 5.21
N GLY A 191 -0.47 -2.69 5.75
CA GLY A 191 -1.26 -3.83 6.21
C GLY A 191 -1.64 -4.78 5.08
N ASN A 192 -2.94 -5.03 4.90
CA ASN A 192 -3.42 -6.02 3.93
C ASN A 192 -3.66 -5.41 2.54
N THR A 193 -2.62 -4.88 1.89
CA THR A 193 -2.69 -4.31 0.53
C THR A 193 -2.18 -5.26 -0.55
N ASP A 194 -1.95 -6.54 -0.21
CA ASP A 194 -1.27 -7.51 -1.08
C ASP A 194 0.10 -7.03 -1.57
N PHE A 195 0.68 -6.04 -0.86
CA PHE A 195 1.89 -5.31 -1.25
C PHE A 195 1.81 -4.73 -2.66
N GLN A 196 0.63 -4.25 -3.05
CA GLN A 196 0.38 -3.57 -4.31
C GLN A 196 0.25 -2.06 -4.12
N GLY A 197 0.45 -1.31 -5.21
CA GLY A 197 0.28 0.14 -5.22
C GLY A 197 1.13 0.84 -4.17
N ILE A 198 0.50 1.49 -3.18
CA ILE A 198 1.21 2.18 -2.10
C ILE A 198 1.99 1.22 -1.18
N GLY A 199 1.51 -0.03 -1.01
CA GLY A 199 2.22 -1.06 -0.26
C GLY A 199 3.52 -1.49 -0.95
N GLU A 200 3.54 -1.58 -2.26
CA GLU A 200 4.73 -1.83 -3.06
C GLU A 200 5.75 -0.69 -2.91
N GLN A 201 5.30 0.55 -2.98
CA GLN A 201 6.17 1.72 -2.78
C GLN A 201 6.80 1.74 -1.39
N ASP A 202 6.05 1.33 -0.37
CA ASP A 202 6.55 1.20 0.99
C ASP A 202 7.69 0.16 1.08
N VAL A 203 7.57 -0.96 0.35
CA VAL A 203 8.66 -1.97 0.28
C VAL A 203 9.93 -1.37 -0.31
N LEU A 204 9.83 -0.70 -1.45
CA LEU A 204 10.98 -0.05 -2.09
C LEU A 204 11.58 1.04 -1.20
N ARG A 205 10.75 1.83 -0.54
CA ARG A 205 11.20 2.86 0.39
C ARG A 205 11.95 2.27 1.57
N VAL A 206 11.51 1.16 2.13
CA VAL A 206 12.20 0.49 3.24
C VAL A 206 13.58 -0.03 2.81
N VAL A 207 13.74 -0.53 1.57
CA VAL A 207 15.07 -0.88 1.03
C VAL A 207 16.00 0.34 1.05
N GLU A 208 15.51 1.51 0.62
CA GLU A 208 16.29 2.75 0.62
C GLU A 208 16.63 3.21 2.05
N GLU A 209 15.69 3.10 2.99
CA GLU A 209 15.92 3.43 4.39
C GLU A 209 16.96 2.50 5.03
N MET A 210 16.92 1.19 4.74
CA MET A 210 17.92 0.24 5.20
C MET A 210 19.32 0.53 4.63
N ALA A 211 19.41 0.89 3.36
CA ALA A 211 20.69 1.32 2.77
C ALA A 211 21.23 2.59 3.43
N ARG A 212 20.37 3.58 3.59
CA ARG A 212 20.76 4.90 4.12
C ARG A 212 21.09 4.87 5.61
N ARG A 213 20.31 4.15 6.43
CA ARG A 213 20.46 4.12 7.92
C ARG A 213 21.42 3.05 8.41
N HIS A 214 21.44 1.91 7.73
CA HIS A 214 22.10 0.70 8.22
C HIS A 214 23.19 0.17 7.28
N GLY A 215 23.42 0.85 6.14
CA GLY A 215 24.47 0.49 5.19
C GLY A 215 24.20 -0.81 4.44
N ALA A 216 22.92 -1.15 4.20
CA ALA A 216 22.55 -2.30 3.38
C ALA A 216 23.09 -2.15 1.94
N ASP A 217 23.58 -3.25 1.37
CA ASP A 217 23.98 -3.32 -0.02
C ASP A 217 22.75 -3.47 -0.92
N THR A 218 22.40 -2.41 -1.63
CA THR A 218 21.26 -2.41 -2.55
C THR A 218 21.41 -3.35 -3.75
N ASN A 219 22.62 -3.86 -4.01
CA ASN A 219 22.86 -4.90 -5.03
C ASN A 219 22.71 -6.32 -4.47
N ARG A 220 22.49 -6.47 -3.18
CA ARG A 220 22.34 -7.77 -2.50
C ARG A 220 21.06 -7.81 -1.66
N VAL A 221 19.94 -7.46 -2.27
CA VAL A 221 18.62 -7.49 -1.64
C VAL A 221 17.87 -8.74 -2.07
N VAL A 222 17.45 -9.55 -1.12
CA VAL A 222 16.55 -10.68 -1.35
C VAL A 222 15.16 -10.30 -0.88
N LEU A 223 14.16 -10.54 -1.72
CA LEU A 223 12.76 -10.36 -1.38
C LEU A 223 12.15 -11.72 -1.02
N THR A 224 11.60 -11.84 0.17
CA THR A 224 10.91 -13.05 0.63
C THR A 224 9.58 -12.70 1.27
N GLY A 225 8.66 -13.65 1.31
CA GLY A 225 7.37 -13.43 1.93
C GLY A 225 6.55 -14.70 2.03
N HIS A 226 5.57 -14.66 2.95
CA HIS A 226 4.68 -15.76 3.26
C HIS A 226 3.25 -15.43 2.89
N SER A 227 2.51 -16.38 2.26
CA SER A 227 1.08 -16.21 1.96
C SER A 227 0.81 -14.98 1.09
N MET A 228 0.07 -13.99 1.58
CA MET A 228 -0.09 -12.68 0.95
C MET A 228 1.27 -12.05 0.60
N GLY A 229 2.26 -12.16 1.48
CA GLY A 229 3.60 -11.67 1.23
C GLY A 229 4.30 -12.36 0.05
N ALA A 230 4.05 -13.65 -0.18
CA ALA A 230 4.58 -14.35 -1.35
C ALA A 230 3.97 -13.83 -2.66
N MET A 231 2.71 -13.40 -2.64
CA MET A 231 2.11 -12.70 -3.78
C MET A 231 2.84 -11.38 -4.05
N GLY A 232 3.13 -10.62 -2.99
CA GLY A 232 3.97 -9.41 -3.10
C GLY A 232 5.35 -9.69 -3.66
N VAL A 233 5.98 -10.83 -3.30
CA VAL A 233 7.29 -11.26 -3.85
C VAL A 233 7.21 -11.45 -5.36
N TRP A 234 6.20 -12.17 -5.85
CA TRP A 234 6.00 -12.38 -7.29
C TRP A 234 5.75 -11.07 -8.03
N THR A 235 4.89 -10.21 -7.48
CA THR A 235 4.50 -8.94 -8.10
C THR A 235 5.65 -7.94 -8.12
N ILE A 236 6.24 -7.64 -6.96
CA ILE A 236 7.33 -6.66 -6.84
C ILE A 236 8.58 -7.15 -7.57
N GLY A 237 8.87 -8.46 -7.50
CA GLY A 237 9.96 -9.06 -8.25
C GLY A 237 9.81 -8.93 -9.75
N ALA A 238 8.58 -9.04 -10.28
CA ALA A 238 8.30 -8.85 -11.70
C ALA A 238 8.27 -7.37 -12.12
N HIS A 239 7.85 -6.46 -11.23
CA HIS A 239 7.88 -5.03 -11.49
C HIS A 239 9.31 -4.45 -11.47
N TYR A 240 10.18 -4.96 -10.59
CA TYR A 240 11.53 -4.42 -10.36
C TYR A 240 12.59 -5.53 -10.35
N PRO A 241 12.74 -6.31 -11.44
CA PRO A 241 13.62 -7.47 -11.46
C PRO A 241 15.11 -7.10 -11.27
N ASP A 242 15.46 -5.86 -11.53
CA ASP A 242 16.81 -5.29 -11.37
C ASP A 242 17.12 -4.82 -9.94
N ARG A 243 16.14 -4.85 -9.04
CA ARG A 243 16.30 -4.40 -7.65
C ARG A 243 16.63 -5.53 -6.67
N PHE A 244 16.50 -6.79 -7.09
CA PHE A 244 16.61 -7.94 -6.19
C PHE A 244 17.65 -8.96 -6.70
N ALA A 245 18.49 -9.43 -5.80
CA ALA A 245 19.44 -10.51 -6.05
C ALA A 245 18.79 -11.89 -6.10
N GLY A 246 17.60 -12.03 -5.51
CA GLY A 246 16.81 -13.25 -5.53
C GLY A 246 15.43 -13.09 -4.92
N LEU A 247 14.53 -14.02 -5.26
CA LEU A 247 13.15 -14.07 -4.78
C LEU A 247 12.89 -15.40 -4.07
N LEU A 248 12.29 -15.36 -2.87
CA LEU A 248 11.91 -16.54 -2.08
C LEU A 248 10.42 -16.45 -1.70
N PRO A 249 9.49 -16.71 -2.63
CA PRO A 249 8.07 -16.80 -2.32
C PRO A 249 7.73 -18.10 -1.61
N VAL A 250 6.99 -18.03 -0.47
CA VAL A 250 6.64 -19.18 0.37
C VAL A 250 5.13 -19.25 0.59
N ALA A 251 4.51 -20.39 0.24
CA ALA A 251 3.09 -20.71 0.49
C ALA A 251 2.12 -19.63 0.00
N GLY A 252 2.28 -19.14 -1.25
CA GLY A 252 1.43 -18.10 -1.79
C GLY A 252 1.12 -18.24 -3.27
N ARG A 253 0.26 -17.37 -3.75
CA ARG A 253 -0.20 -17.31 -5.15
C ARG A 253 0.57 -16.26 -5.93
N GLY A 254 0.61 -16.38 -7.25
CA GLY A 254 1.30 -15.40 -8.13
C GLY A 254 0.50 -14.99 -9.37
N ASP A 255 -0.57 -15.72 -9.73
CA ASP A 255 -1.37 -15.47 -10.92
C ASP A 255 -2.83 -15.17 -10.55
N PHE A 256 -3.32 -14.01 -10.97
CA PHE A 256 -4.67 -13.57 -10.66
C PHE A 256 -5.75 -14.39 -11.36
N TYR A 257 -5.57 -14.71 -12.61
CA TYR A 257 -6.56 -15.43 -13.41
C TYR A 257 -6.74 -16.86 -12.92
N PHE A 258 -5.62 -17.52 -12.58
CA PHE A 258 -5.65 -18.86 -11.99
C PHE A 258 -6.32 -18.84 -10.61
N TRP A 259 -5.96 -17.90 -9.75
CA TRP A 259 -6.58 -17.73 -8.43
C TRP A 259 -8.10 -17.50 -8.53
N LYS A 260 -8.55 -16.66 -9.45
CA LYS A 260 -9.98 -16.38 -9.63
C LYS A 260 -10.71 -17.46 -10.43
N LYS A 261 -10.00 -18.51 -10.93
CA LYS A 261 -10.55 -19.58 -11.76
C LYS A 261 -11.37 -19.03 -12.94
N ARG A 262 -10.89 -17.92 -13.51
CA ARG A 262 -11.54 -17.21 -14.59
C ARG A 262 -10.48 -16.75 -15.60
N PRO A 263 -10.47 -17.31 -16.82
CA PRO A 263 -9.44 -17.03 -17.82
C PRO A 263 -9.53 -15.58 -18.35
N PRO A 264 -8.43 -15.03 -18.89
CA PRO A 264 -8.35 -13.62 -19.30
C PRO A 264 -9.45 -13.17 -20.27
N GLU A 265 -9.84 -14.03 -21.20
CA GLU A 265 -10.85 -13.75 -22.23
C GLU A 265 -12.26 -13.50 -21.68
N GLU A 266 -12.55 -13.95 -20.47
CA GLU A 266 -13.82 -13.71 -19.80
C GLU A 266 -13.88 -12.36 -19.05
N TRP A 267 -12.76 -11.64 -18.99
CA TRP A 267 -12.69 -10.35 -18.32
C TRP A 267 -12.87 -9.20 -19.31
N PRO A 268 -13.58 -8.13 -18.96
CA PRO A 268 -13.61 -6.91 -19.77
C PRO A 268 -12.19 -6.38 -20.01
N GLU A 269 -11.94 -5.83 -21.19
CA GLU A 269 -10.60 -5.35 -21.59
C GLU A 269 -10.00 -4.39 -20.54
N TRP A 270 -10.79 -3.46 -20.02
CA TRP A 270 -10.30 -2.49 -19.04
C TRP A 270 -9.84 -3.13 -17.72
N GLN A 271 -10.49 -4.23 -17.27
CA GLN A 271 -10.03 -4.97 -16.10
C GLN A 271 -8.77 -5.76 -16.39
N ARG A 272 -8.68 -6.41 -17.56
CA ARG A 272 -7.47 -7.13 -17.98
C ARG A 272 -6.25 -6.21 -17.97
N VAL A 273 -6.37 -4.98 -18.51
CA VAL A 273 -5.28 -4.01 -18.50
C VAL A 273 -4.76 -3.75 -17.09
N LEU A 274 -5.66 -3.64 -16.10
CA LEU A 274 -5.26 -3.43 -14.69
C LEU A 274 -4.66 -4.70 -14.07
N ILE A 275 -5.27 -5.86 -14.30
CA ILE A 275 -4.77 -7.14 -13.80
C ILE A 275 -3.38 -7.45 -14.36
N ASP A 276 -3.20 -7.30 -15.68
CA ASP A 276 -1.95 -7.58 -16.36
C ASP A 276 -0.82 -6.64 -15.93
N ALA A 277 -1.20 -5.47 -15.43
CA ALA A 277 -0.26 -4.51 -14.88
C ALA A 277 0.18 -4.83 -13.44
N ASP A 278 -0.73 -5.34 -12.64
CA ASP A 278 -0.55 -5.41 -11.19
C ASP A 278 -0.06 -6.77 -10.68
N PHE A 279 -0.19 -7.84 -11.46
CA PHE A 279 0.08 -9.19 -10.96
C PHE A 279 1.28 -9.84 -11.65
N GLY A 280 2.22 -10.34 -10.87
CA GLY A 280 3.47 -10.94 -11.34
C GLY A 280 3.26 -12.10 -12.33
N GLY A 281 2.14 -12.83 -12.22
CA GLY A 281 1.78 -13.88 -13.16
C GLY A 281 1.61 -13.41 -14.61
N SER A 282 1.19 -12.17 -14.84
CA SER A 282 1.09 -11.56 -16.18
C SER A 282 2.42 -10.97 -16.69
N LEU A 283 3.45 -10.92 -15.83
CA LEU A 283 4.73 -10.25 -16.09
C LEU A 283 5.93 -11.23 -15.99
N VAL A 284 5.72 -12.52 -16.17
CA VAL A 284 6.74 -13.56 -15.94
C VAL A 284 8.00 -13.38 -16.79
N GLU A 285 7.92 -12.75 -17.95
CA GLU A 285 9.05 -12.45 -18.81
C GLU A 285 10.11 -11.60 -18.10
N ASN A 286 9.67 -10.74 -17.17
CA ASN A 286 10.57 -9.93 -16.35
C ASN A 286 11.36 -10.78 -15.34
N LEU A 287 10.88 -11.97 -15.01
CA LEU A 287 11.52 -12.91 -14.08
C LEU A 287 12.58 -13.82 -14.76
N ALA A 288 12.84 -13.65 -16.05
CA ALA A 288 13.67 -14.55 -16.85
C ALA A 288 15.11 -14.73 -16.33
N ARG A 289 15.66 -13.79 -15.57
CA ARG A 289 17.06 -13.81 -15.14
C ARG A 289 17.27 -13.72 -13.64
N ILE A 290 16.21 -13.50 -12.86
CA ILE A 290 16.33 -13.40 -11.41
C ILE A 290 16.37 -14.79 -10.77
N PRO A 291 17.29 -15.09 -9.86
CA PRO A 291 17.28 -16.31 -9.07
C PRO A 291 15.99 -16.43 -8.24
N ILE A 292 15.31 -17.56 -8.34
CA ILE A 292 14.04 -17.81 -7.62
C ILE A 292 14.09 -19.17 -6.94
N PHE A 293 13.74 -19.20 -5.66
CA PHE A 293 13.49 -20.42 -4.90
C PHE A 293 12.07 -20.36 -4.35
N CYS A 294 11.14 -21.15 -4.90
CA CYS A 294 9.76 -21.21 -4.46
C CYS A 294 9.52 -22.42 -3.57
N VAL A 295 8.83 -22.23 -2.43
CA VAL A 295 8.51 -23.32 -1.48
C VAL A 295 7.02 -23.33 -1.20
N HIS A 296 6.41 -24.53 -1.20
CA HIS A 296 4.99 -24.72 -0.86
C HIS A 296 4.78 -26.13 -0.26
N CYS A 297 3.71 -26.34 0.52
CA CYS A 297 3.31 -27.65 1.00
C CYS A 297 2.13 -28.23 0.23
N SER A 298 2.18 -29.56 -0.01
CA SER A 298 1.06 -30.26 -0.67
C SER A 298 -0.22 -30.30 0.17
N ASP A 299 -0.09 -30.19 1.48
CA ASP A 299 -1.17 -30.22 2.47
C ASP A 299 -1.61 -28.82 2.94
N ASP A 300 -1.23 -27.75 2.22
CA ASP A 300 -1.69 -26.39 2.49
C ASP A 300 -3.19 -26.26 2.23
N ASP A 301 -3.97 -26.08 3.30
CA ASP A 301 -5.44 -25.96 3.29
C ASP A 301 -5.95 -24.51 3.11
N THR A 302 -5.03 -23.54 3.13
CA THR A 302 -5.32 -22.09 3.04
C THR A 302 -5.05 -21.56 1.64
N VAL A 303 -3.87 -21.85 1.09
CA VAL A 303 -3.50 -21.54 -0.29
C VAL A 303 -3.17 -22.85 -1.00
N PRO A 304 -4.03 -23.32 -1.91
CA PRO A 304 -3.82 -24.58 -2.62
C PRO A 304 -2.44 -24.64 -3.31
N VAL A 305 -1.74 -25.76 -3.18
CA VAL A 305 -0.40 -25.95 -3.78
C VAL A 305 -0.39 -25.77 -5.30
N GLU A 306 -1.55 -25.95 -5.94
CA GLU A 306 -1.75 -25.71 -7.37
C GLU A 306 -1.42 -24.29 -7.79
N GLU A 307 -1.59 -23.31 -6.91
CA GLU A 307 -1.20 -21.91 -7.15
C GLU A 307 0.32 -21.80 -7.40
N ALA A 308 1.11 -22.44 -6.55
CA ALA A 308 2.57 -22.46 -6.72
C ALA A 308 2.99 -23.29 -7.94
N ARG A 309 2.39 -24.48 -8.13
CA ARG A 309 2.68 -25.34 -9.30
C ARG A 309 2.43 -24.59 -10.61
N PHE A 310 1.28 -23.92 -10.72
CA PHE A 310 0.92 -23.13 -11.90
C PHE A 310 1.89 -21.99 -12.14
N MET A 311 2.22 -21.20 -11.11
CA MET A 311 3.13 -20.08 -11.23
C MET A 311 4.55 -20.52 -11.59
N VAL A 312 5.05 -21.59 -10.94
CA VAL A 312 6.37 -22.18 -11.23
C VAL A 312 6.47 -22.70 -12.64
N GLU A 313 5.44 -23.40 -13.14
CA GLU A 313 5.40 -23.86 -14.51
C GLU A 313 5.46 -22.71 -15.51
N LYS A 314 4.68 -21.65 -15.23
CA LYS A 314 4.65 -20.45 -16.06
C LYS A 314 6.03 -19.77 -16.13
N VAL A 315 6.69 -19.62 -14.98
CA VAL A 315 8.03 -19.02 -14.87
C VAL A 315 9.10 -19.92 -15.53
N ARG A 316 9.02 -21.24 -15.42
CA ARG A 316 10.00 -22.16 -16.04
C ARG A 316 10.14 -22.00 -17.54
N ARG A 317 9.10 -21.55 -18.22
CA ARG A 317 9.14 -21.30 -19.69
C ARG A 317 10.11 -20.18 -20.06
N VAL A 318 10.35 -19.23 -19.16
CA VAL A 318 11.24 -18.07 -19.36
C VAL A 318 12.48 -18.13 -18.47
N ASN A 319 12.41 -18.80 -17.31
CA ASN A 319 13.49 -18.98 -16.35
C ASN A 319 13.59 -20.46 -15.92
N PRO A 320 14.28 -21.30 -16.71
CA PRO A 320 14.44 -22.72 -16.37
C PRO A 320 15.22 -22.99 -15.08
N ALA A 321 15.95 -21.98 -14.57
CA ALA A 321 16.77 -22.10 -13.36
C ALA A 321 15.96 -21.92 -12.06
N ILE A 322 14.65 -21.68 -12.14
CA ILE A 322 13.80 -21.61 -10.94
C ILE A 322 13.86 -22.91 -10.15
N ILE A 323 14.14 -22.80 -8.85
CA ILE A 323 14.08 -23.92 -7.93
C ILE A 323 12.69 -23.97 -7.32
N TYR A 324 12.07 -25.12 -7.36
CA TYR A 324 10.80 -25.38 -6.69
C TYR A 324 10.93 -26.54 -5.71
N ARG A 325 10.56 -26.28 -4.48
CA ARG A 325 10.49 -27.30 -3.44
C ARG A 325 9.06 -27.43 -2.94
N GLU A 326 8.46 -28.55 -3.28
CA GLU A 326 7.19 -28.96 -2.72
C GLU A 326 7.45 -29.91 -1.54
N LYS A 327 6.96 -29.55 -0.36
CA LYS A 327 7.03 -30.39 0.83
C LYS A 327 5.72 -31.18 0.95
N PRO A 328 5.76 -32.48 1.30
CA PRO A 328 4.54 -33.29 1.42
C PRO A 328 3.65 -32.85 2.58
N GLU A 329 4.25 -32.35 3.67
CA GLU A 329 3.60 -31.98 4.92
C GLU A 329 4.19 -30.68 5.45
N GLY A 330 3.40 -29.94 6.29
CA GLY A 330 3.81 -28.69 6.94
C GLY A 330 2.72 -27.61 6.90
N GLY A 331 1.71 -27.82 6.07
CA GLY A 331 0.55 -26.92 5.96
C GLY A 331 0.92 -25.51 5.47
N HIS A 332 0.08 -24.55 5.83
CA HIS A 332 0.26 -23.17 5.40
C HIS A 332 1.41 -22.43 6.09
N LEU A 333 1.70 -22.71 7.37
CA LEU A 333 2.66 -21.94 8.21
C LEU A 333 4.12 -22.41 8.10
N ILE A 334 4.56 -22.78 6.93
CA ILE A 334 5.85 -23.45 6.63
C ILE A 334 7.06 -22.49 6.60
N PHE A 335 6.90 -21.19 6.81
CA PHE A 335 7.98 -20.21 6.62
C PHE A 335 9.17 -20.43 7.59
N GLU A 336 8.89 -20.70 8.87
CA GLU A 336 9.95 -20.97 9.87
C GLU A 336 10.82 -22.16 9.46
N GLU A 337 10.19 -23.24 9.00
CA GLU A 337 10.89 -24.44 8.52
C GLU A 337 11.63 -24.19 7.20
N THR A 338 11.07 -23.34 6.32
CA THR A 338 11.73 -22.95 5.08
C THR A 338 13.05 -22.24 5.36
N MET A 339 13.06 -21.32 6.31
CA MET A 339 14.29 -20.59 6.67
C MET A 339 15.29 -21.45 7.47
N ALA A 340 14.84 -22.54 8.09
CA ALA A 340 15.71 -23.52 8.75
C ALA A 340 16.32 -24.52 7.76
N ASP A 341 15.77 -24.66 6.55
CA ASP A 341 16.23 -25.61 5.51
C ASP A 341 17.67 -25.27 5.05
N PRO A 342 18.63 -26.22 5.15
CA PRO A 342 20.02 -25.97 4.76
C PRO A 342 20.20 -25.57 3.30
N ASP A 343 19.39 -26.11 2.39
CA ASP A 343 19.51 -25.81 0.96
C ASP A 343 19.02 -24.38 0.66
N VAL A 344 17.95 -23.93 1.33
CA VAL A 344 17.49 -22.55 1.25
C VAL A 344 18.55 -21.59 1.78
N ARG A 345 19.17 -21.92 2.93
CA ARG A 345 20.25 -21.11 3.51
C ARG A 345 21.47 -21.06 2.60
N GLN A 346 21.88 -22.20 2.04
CA GLN A 346 23.00 -22.26 1.10
C GLN A 346 22.71 -21.44 -0.15
N TRP A 347 21.47 -21.54 -0.70
CA TRP A 347 21.05 -20.75 -1.84
C TRP A 347 21.10 -19.25 -1.54
N LEU A 348 20.55 -18.79 -0.41
CA LEU A 348 20.63 -17.39 0.02
C LEU A 348 22.09 -16.90 0.08
N CYS A 349 22.99 -17.67 0.71
CA CYS A 349 24.40 -17.31 0.81
C CYS A 349 25.13 -17.33 -0.54
N SER A 350 24.64 -18.05 -1.54
CA SER A 350 25.21 -18.10 -2.88
C SER A 350 24.89 -16.86 -3.73
N LEU A 351 23.86 -16.10 -3.34
CA LEU A 351 23.47 -14.87 -4.05
C LEU A 351 24.48 -13.75 -3.79
N THR A 352 25.17 -13.32 -4.82
CA THR A 352 26.29 -12.36 -4.68
C THR A 352 25.89 -10.94 -4.98
N THR A 353 25.21 -10.70 -6.08
CA THR A 353 24.73 -9.37 -6.51
C THR A 353 23.50 -9.51 -7.39
N THR A 354 22.71 -8.45 -7.51
CA THR A 354 21.75 -8.34 -8.60
C THR A 354 22.47 -8.51 -9.93
N ALA A 355 21.94 -9.36 -10.81
CA ALA A 355 22.41 -9.40 -12.17
C ALA A 355 22.28 -7.98 -12.76
N PRO A 356 23.29 -7.49 -13.53
CA PRO A 356 23.15 -6.21 -14.21
C PRO A 356 21.84 -6.24 -15.01
N ALA A 357 21.06 -5.18 -14.90
CA ALA A 357 19.77 -5.07 -15.55
C ALA A 357 19.89 -5.52 -17.00
N PRO A 358 19.03 -6.41 -17.49
CA PRO A 358 19.03 -6.77 -18.90
C PRO A 358 18.85 -5.47 -19.68
N PRO A 359 19.56 -5.30 -20.83
CA PRO A 359 19.46 -4.09 -21.60
C PRO A 359 17.98 -3.83 -21.92
N ARG A 360 17.38 -2.89 -21.20
CA ARG A 360 16.09 -2.27 -21.43
C ARG A 360 14.88 -3.21 -21.63
N TYR A 361 14.62 -4.14 -20.70
CA TYR A 361 13.23 -4.29 -20.31
C TYR A 361 12.90 -3.03 -19.50
N GLN A 362 12.12 -2.13 -20.08
CA GLN A 362 11.48 -1.10 -19.28
C GLN A 362 10.66 -1.88 -18.26
N ALA A 363 11.17 -1.93 -17.02
CA ALA A 363 10.40 -2.43 -15.91
C ALA A 363 9.04 -1.75 -16.04
N TRP A 364 8.02 -2.55 -16.14
CA TRP A 364 6.68 -2.04 -16.32
C TRP A 364 6.36 -1.24 -15.08
N HIS A 365 6.60 0.06 -15.15
CA HIS A 365 6.23 0.93 -14.06
C HIS A 365 4.70 0.93 -14.02
N PRO A 366 4.06 0.87 -12.82
CA PRO A 366 2.59 0.90 -12.67
C PRO A 366 1.91 2.14 -13.28
N ARG A 367 2.63 3.02 -13.92
CA ARG A 367 2.10 4.09 -14.77
C ARG A 367 1.73 3.53 -16.15
N TYR A 368 0.96 2.52 -16.18
CA TYR A 368 0.20 1.86 -17.24
C TYR A 368 0.32 2.46 -18.65
N ALA A 369 1.49 2.36 -19.26
CA ALA A 369 1.62 2.58 -20.67
C ALA A 369 1.29 1.29 -21.40
N ARG A 370 0.30 1.28 -22.26
CA ARG A 370 0.09 0.16 -23.19
C ARG A 370 1.39 -0.09 -23.93
N PRO A 371 1.84 -1.35 -24.13
CA PRO A 371 2.96 -1.65 -24.99
C PRO A 371 2.77 -0.97 -26.34
N GLY A 372 3.73 -0.16 -26.79
CA GLY A 372 3.67 0.56 -28.07
C GLY A 372 3.01 1.94 -28.05
N ALA A 373 2.46 2.42 -26.93
CA ALA A 373 1.93 3.76 -26.85
C ALA A 373 3.06 4.79 -26.72
N HIS A 374 3.25 5.63 -27.73
CA HIS A 374 4.06 6.83 -27.64
C HIS A 374 3.22 7.91 -26.95
N LEU A 375 3.51 8.16 -25.67
CA LEU A 375 2.87 9.27 -24.95
C LEU A 375 3.74 10.52 -25.04
N PRO A 376 3.14 11.71 -25.19
CA PRO A 376 3.88 12.96 -25.13
C PRO A 376 4.70 13.04 -23.84
N ALA A 377 5.95 13.52 -23.95
CA ALA A 377 6.80 13.71 -22.78
C ALA A 377 6.16 14.77 -21.85
N GLY A 378 6.09 14.45 -20.56
CA GLY A 378 5.66 15.40 -19.53
C GLY A 378 4.18 15.36 -19.12
N LEU A 379 3.34 14.52 -19.74
CA LEU A 379 1.98 14.28 -19.23
C LEU A 379 1.95 13.12 -18.23
N PRO A 380 1.12 13.20 -17.17
CA PRO A 380 0.95 12.11 -16.23
C PRO A 380 0.32 10.91 -16.93
N ARG A 381 0.78 9.72 -16.58
CA ARG A 381 0.31 8.46 -17.16
C ARG A 381 -0.42 7.67 -16.12
N GLY A 382 -1.51 7.07 -16.51
CA GLY A 382 -2.16 6.07 -15.72
C GLY A 382 -3.55 6.39 -15.28
N PRO A 383 -4.22 5.35 -14.78
CA PRO A 383 -5.59 5.43 -14.31
C PRO A 383 -5.71 6.19 -12.98
N VAL A 384 -6.95 6.33 -12.51
CA VAL A 384 -7.26 6.88 -11.16
C VAL A 384 -6.40 6.20 -10.09
N LYS A 385 -6.21 4.88 -10.16
CA LYS A 385 -5.37 4.10 -9.24
C LYS A 385 -3.94 4.67 -9.13
N ALA A 386 -3.32 5.02 -10.24
CA ALA A 386 -1.95 5.53 -10.26
C ALA A 386 -1.81 6.90 -9.59
N ALA A 387 -2.89 7.67 -9.48
CA ALA A 387 -2.85 8.98 -8.85
C ALA A 387 -2.59 8.92 -7.33
N PHE A 388 -2.75 7.76 -6.69
CA PHE A 388 -2.41 7.55 -5.28
C PHE A 388 -0.91 7.29 -5.04
N LEU A 389 -0.14 7.03 -6.09
CA LEU A 389 1.28 6.70 -5.99
C LEU A 389 2.19 7.93 -5.85
N ASP A 390 1.78 9.06 -6.35
CA ASP A 390 2.45 10.36 -6.19
C ASP A 390 1.78 11.15 -5.06
N PRO A 391 2.40 12.23 -4.55
CA PRO A 391 1.77 13.10 -3.56
C PRO A 391 0.39 13.59 -4.00
N PHE A 392 -0.60 13.39 -3.15
CA PHE A 392 -1.98 13.75 -3.43
C PHE A 392 -2.68 14.43 -2.25
N VAL A 393 -3.84 15.03 -2.53
CA VAL A 393 -4.72 15.67 -1.55
C VAL A 393 -6.19 15.41 -1.89
N PHE A 394 -6.99 15.12 -0.85
CA PHE A 394 -8.44 15.06 -0.98
C PHE A 394 -9.03 16.45 -0.80
N ILE A 395 -9.82 16.88 -1.74
CA ILE A 395 -10.47 18.19 -1.81
C ILE A 395 -11.97 18.03 -1.58
N LEU A 396 -12.48 18.63 -0.51
CA LEU A 396 -13.92 18.85 -0.35
C LEU A 396 -14.33 19.94 -1.36
N ALA A 397 -14.88 19.53 -2.49
CA ALA A 397 -15.18 20.39 -3.61
C ALA A 397 -16.56 21.05 -3.45
N GLY A 398 -16.63 22.33 -3.79
CA GLY A 398 -17.83 23.17 -3.71
C GLY A 398 -17.66 24.40 -2.82
N VAL A 399 -18.20 25.51 -3.29
CA VAL A 399 -18.13 26.81 -2.59
C VAL A 399 -19.55 27.43 -2.53
N PRO A 400 -20.34 27.11 -1.49
CA PRO A 400 -20.14 26.11 -0.42
C PRO A 400 -20.48 24.68 -0.88
N PRO A 401 -19.87 23.63 -0.27
CA PRO A 401 -20.26 22.25 -0.55
C PRO A 401 -21.60 21.90 0.13
N SER A 402 -22.39 21.02 -0.50
CA SER A 402 -23.66 20.52 0.07
C SER A 402 -23.41 19.58 1.25
N ALA A 403 -24.45 19.31 2.04
CA ALA A 403 -24.40 18.33 3.13
C ALA A 403 -24.09 16.91 2.58
N GLU A 404 -24.65 16.55 1.44
CA GLU A 404 -24.38 15.26 0.78
C GLU A 404 -22.92 15.15 0.31
N THR A 405 -22.37 16.21 -0.28
CA THR A 405 -20.94 16.28 -0.65
C THR A 405 -20.04 16.11 0.56
N ARG A 406 -20.37 16.75 1.69
CA ARG A 406 -19.60 16.58 2.96
C ARG A 406 -19.63 15.12 3.46
N ALA A 407 -20.81 14.51 3.49
CA ALA A 407 -20.94 13.12 3.94
C ALA A 407 -20.15 12.15 3.04
N ARG A 408 -20.18 12.34 1.73
CA ARG A 408 -19.43 11.56 0.76
C ARG A 408 -17.91 11.74 0.92
N PHE A 409 -17.47 12.97 1.10
CA PHE A 409 -16.07 13.29 1.38
C PHE A 409 -15.58 12.61 2.68
N GLN A 410 -16.35 12.72 3.76
CA GLN A 410 -16.03 12.04 5.03
C GLN A 410 -15.90 10.53 4.83
N ARG A 411 -16.81 9.92 4.06
CA ARG A 411 -16.73 8.51 3.74
C ARG A 411 -15.46 8.15 2.98
N ALA A 412 -15.08 8.93 1.97
CA ALA A 412 -13.86 8.71 1.20
C ALA A 412 -12.60 8.80 2.08
N VAL A 413 -12.56 9.74 3.04
CA VAL A 413 -11.46 9.85 4.01
C VAL A 413 -11.40 8.62 4.93
N GLN A 414 -12.55 8.12 5.38
CA GLN A 414 -12.63 6.90 6.20
C GLN A 414 -12.15 5.67 5.43
N ASP A 415 -12.61 5.53 4.18
CA ASP A 415 -12.24 4.43 3.33
C ASP A 415 -10.74 4.43 3.01
N TRP A 416 -10.17 5.61 2.76
CA TRP A 416 -8.71 5.74 2.62
C TRP A 416 -7.98 5.36 3.89
N PHE A 417 -8.43 5.83 5.05
CA PHE A 417 -7.80 5.50 6.32
C PHE A 417 -7.76 3.99 6.58
N ARG A 418 -8.85 3.27 6.28
CA ARG A 418 -8.89 1.81 6.40
C ARG A 418 -7.91 1.13 5.45
N TYR A 419 -7.86 1.58 4.20
CA TYR A 419 -6.98 1.03 3.17
C TYR A 419 -5.50 1.33 3.46
N ALA A 420 -5.16 2.59 3.70
CA ALA A 420 -3.77 3.04 3.80
C ALA A 420 -3.23 3.11 5.23
N GLN A 421 -4.08 2.82 6.23
CA GLN A 421 -3.75 2.96 7.65
C GLN A 421 -3.22 4.36 8.02
N ALA A 422 -3.61 5.39 7.27
CA ALA A 422 -3.19 6.78 7.44
C ALA A 422 -4.25 7.74 6.89
N PRO A 423 -4.45 8.92 7.50
CA PRO A 423 -5.30 9.94 6.92
C PRO A 423 -4.64 10.53 5.67
N PRO A 424 -5.42 10.84 4.61
CA PRO A 424 -4.90 11.58 3.48
C PRO A 424 -4.70 13.07 3.84
N ARG A 425 -3.96 13.82 3.00
CA ARG A 425 -4.01 15.28 3.08
C ARG A 425 -5.43 15.77 2.77
N LEU A 426 -5.92 16.73 3.53
CA LEU A 426 -7.28 17.27 3.39
C LEU A 426 -7.23 18.77 3.12
N ARG A 427 -8.07 19.25 2.17
CA ARG A 427 -8.33 20.67 1.92
C ARG A 427 -9.79 20.87 1.52
N ALA A 428 -10.30 22.07 1.75
CA ALA A 428 -11.54 22.52 1.14
C ALA A 428 -11.22 23.35 -0.10
N GLU A 429 -12.09 23.30 -1.10
CA GLU A 429 -12.02 24.19 -2.25
C GLU A 429 -12.18 25.65 -1.79
N SER A 430 -11.39 26.53 -2.36
CA SER A 430 -11.44 27.98 -2.13
C SER A 430 -11.90 28.72 -3.38
N ALA A 431 -12.28 29.98 -3.23
CA ALA A 431 -12.53 30.83 -4.36
C ALA A 431 -11.26 31.04 -5.19
N GLY A 432 -11.39 31.03 -6.51
CA GLY A 432 -10.27 31.11 -7.45
C GLY A 432 -9.56 29.76 -7.68
N ASP A 433 -8.37 29.81 -8.24
CA ASP A 433 -7.56 28.62 -8.53
C ASP A 433 -6.98 27.98 -7.26
N PRO A 434 -6.60 26.68 -7.32
CA PRO A 434 -5.88 26.04 -6.22
C PRO A 434 -4.63 26.84 -5.81
N PRO A 435 -4.33 26.96 -4.50
CA PRO A 435 -3.11 27.59 -4.04
C PRO A 435 -1.86 26.94 -4.65
N PRO A 436 -0.79 27.70 -4.93
CA PRO A 436 0.41 27.18 -5.59
C PRO A 436 1.03 25.96 -4.91
N GLU A 437 0.97 25.88 -3.58
CA GLU A 437 1.55 24.80 -2.77
C GLU A 437 0.88 23.44 -2.99
N ILE A 438 -0.38 23.39 -3.45
CA ILE A 438 -1.06 22.11 -3.72
C ILE A 438 -1.08 21.75 -5.21
N ARG A 439 -0.67 22.64 -6.11
CA ARG A 439 -0.63 22.34 -7.56
C ARG A 439 0.44 21.31 -7.92
N HIS A 440 1.35 21.01 -7.02
CA HIS A 440 2.37 19.97 -7.19
C HIS A 440 1.88 18.58 -6.79
N TRP A 441 0.63 18.44 -6.31
CA TRP A 441 0.00 17.19 -5.92
C TRP A 441 -1.11 16.78 -6.88
N ASN A 442 -1.46 15.51 -6.87
CA ASN A 442 -2.67 15.03 -7.50
C ASN A 442 -3.88 15.46 -6.68
N LEU A 443 -4.89 16.05 -7.32
CA LEU A 443 -6.07 16.62 -6.67
C LEU A 443 -7.26 15.66 -6.80
N PHE A 444 -7.73 15.06 -5.72
CA PHE A 444 -8.95 14.26 -5.69
C PHE A 444 -10.12 15.16 -5.28
N LEU A 445 -10.96 15.52 -6.23
CA LEU A 445 -12.08 16.45 -6.08
C LEU A 445 -13.36 15.65 -5.79
N PHE A 446 -13.86 15.74 -4.56
CA PHE A 446 -15.11 15.10 -4.15
C PHE A 446 -16.23 16.12 -4.16
N GLY A 447 -17.11 16.07 -5.16
CA GLY A 447 -18.18 17.05 -5.30
C GLY A 447 -18.90 17.02 -6.64
N GLU A 448 -19.65 18.08 -6.90
CA GLU A 448 -20.52 18.25 -8.05
C GLU A 448 -20.12 19.50 -8.84
N PRO A 449 -20.17 19.48 -10.18
CA PRO A 449 -19.79 20.65 -11.01
C PRO A 449 -20.67 21.87 -10.76
N GLU A 450 -21.90 21.68 -10.33
CA GLU A 450 -22.83 22.78 -10.02
C GLU A 450 -22.31 23.68 -8.91
N GLN A 451 -21.56 23.10 -7.94
CA GLN A 451 -21.06 23.78 -6.75
C GLN A 451 -19.56 24.08 -6.82
N SER A 452 -18.80 23.38 -7.70
CA SER A 452 -17.35 23.43 -7.75
C SER A 452 -16.82 24.07 -9.05
N PRO A 453 -16.28 25.29 -8.98
CA PRO A 453 -15.50 25.87 -10.07
C PRO A 453 -14.33 24.99 -10.52
N TRP A 454 -13.64 24.31 -9.58
CA TRP A 454 -12.50 23.46 -9.92
C TRP A 454 -12.92 22.23 -10.72
N ILE A 455 -14.05 21.59 -10.35
CA ILE A 455 -14.57 20.46 -11.12
C ILE A 455 -14.97 20.93 -12.52
N ARG A 456 -15.67 22.07 -12.66
CA ARG A 456 -16.00 22.63 -13.99
C ARG A 456 -14.75 22.83 -14.84
N ARG A 457 -13.69 23.41 -14.25
CA ARG A 457 -12.42 23.64 -14.95
C ARG A 457 -11.75 22.35 -15.41
N VAL A 458 -11.81 21.27 -14.63
CA VAL A 458 -11.27 19.94 -15.01
C VAL A 458 -12.11 19.31 -16.12
N LEU A 459 -13.40 19.61 -16.19
CA LEU A 459 -14.30 19.10 -17.23
C LEU A 459 -14.21 19.86 -18.55
N ASP A 460 -13.54 21.02 -18.60
CA ASP A 460 -13.27 21.71 -19.85
C ASP A 460 -12.52 20.77 -20.80
N ASP A 461 -13.03 20.57 -22.02
CA ASP A 461 -12.48 19.63 -23.02
C ASP A 461 -12.48 18.15 -22.59
N SER A 462 -13.21 17.78 -21.55
CA SER A 462 -13.33 16.39 -21.13
C SER A 462 -14.26 15.60 -22.07
N PRO A 463 -13.84 14.40 -22.55
CA PRO A 463 -14.72 13.55 -23.36
C PRO A 463 -15.76 12.79 -22.51
N VAL A 464 -15.68 12.91 -21.18
CA VAL A 464 -16.67 12.44 -20.22
C VAL A 464 -17.30 13.65 -19.56
N GLY A 465 -18.62 13.78 -19.68
CA GLY A 465 -19.40 14.91 -19.17
C GLY A 465 -20.13 14.57 -17.87
N ILE A 466 -20.33 15.60 -17.04
CA ILE A 466 -21.24 15.58 -15.90
C ILE A 466 -22.27 16.68 -16.12
N GLU A 467 -23.45 16.27 -16.58
CA GLU A 467 -24.60 17.15 -16.77
C GLU A 467 -25.50 17.11 -15.51
N PRO A 468 -26.46 18.02 -15.34
CA PRO A 468 -27.31 18.07 -14.14
C PRO A 468 -27.97 16.72 -13.80
N GLU A 469 -28.45 15.98 -14.79
CA GLU A 469 -29.18 14.73 -14.60
C GLU A 469 -28.40 13.48 -15.05
N HIS A 470 -27.26 13.63 -15.74
CA HIS A 470 -26.58 12.51 -16.39
C HIS A 470 -25.06 12.59 -16.32
N PHE A 471 -24.44 11.43 -16.19
CA PHE A 471 -23.06 11.21 -16.63
C PHE A 471 -23.08 10.86 -18.11
N VAL A 472 -22.17 11.44 -18.89
CA VAL A 472 -22.11 11.25 -20.35
C VAL A 472 -20.77 10.69 -20.76
N VAL A 473 -20.76 9.52 -21.41
CA VAL A 473 -19.54 8.87 -21.94
C VAL A 473 -19.74 8.63 -23.43
N GLY A 474 -19.16 9.45 -24.27
CA GLY A 474 -19.41 9.43 -25.70
C GLY A 474 -20.88 9.70 -26.01
N ARG A 475 -21.57 8.71 -26.61
CA ARG A 475 -23.02 8.80 -26.91
C ARG A 475 -23.92 8.21 -25.81
N ARG A 476 -23.32 7.58 -24.77
CA ARG A 476 -24.07 6.92 -23.68
C ARG A 476 -24.36 7.90 -22.56
N ARG A 477 -25.57 7.85 -22.03
CA ARG A 477 -26.05 8.70 -20.93
C ARG A 477 -26.48 7.79 -19.77
N PHE A 478 -26.05 8.13 -18.57
CA PHE A 478 -26.37 7.43 -17.33
C PHE A 478 -26.94 8.42 -16.34
N THR A 479 -28.10 8.13 -15.75
CA THR A 479 -28.68 9.03 -14.73
C THR A 479 -27.71 9.20 -13.56
N ARG A 480 -27.58 10.40 -13.03
CA ARG A 480 -26.74 10.63 -11.83
C ARG A 480 -27.39 10.03 -10.57
N SER A 481 -28.71 10.03 -10.50
CA SER A 481 -29.43 9.39 -9.39
C SER A 481 -29.13 7.89 -9.37
N GLY A 482 -28.61 7.40 -8.23
CA GLY A 482 -28.25 6.00 -8.05
C GLY A 482 -26.96 5.54 -8.73
N HIS A 483 -26.17 6.47 -9.27
CA HIS A 483 -24.91 6.17 -9.94
C HIS A 483 -23.74 7.03 -9.42
N GLY A 484 -22.54 6.56 -9.64
CA GLY A 484 -21.30 7.28 -9.33
C GLY A 484 -20.34 7.30 -10.51
N LEU A 485 -19.41 8.24 -10.45
CA LEU A 485 -18.34 8.41 -11.44
C LEU A 485 -17.00 8.63 -10.74
N TYR A 486 -15.98 7.92 -11.20
CA TYR A 486 -14.58 8.33 -11.10
C TYR A 486 -14.06 8.71 -12.47
N LEU A 487 -13.32 9.81 -12.53
CA LEU A 487 -12.75 10.35 -13.77
C LEU A 487 -11.38 10.96 -13.46
N VAL A 488 -10.33 10.58 -14.17
CA VAL A 488 -9.02 11.22 -14.11
C VAL A 488 -8.75 12.05 -15.35
N ARG A 489 -8.16 13.23 -15.14
CA ARG A 489 -7.69 14.13 -16.21
C ARG A 489 -6.32 14.71 -15.83
N PRO A 490 -5.49 15.17 -16.80
CA PRO A 490 -4.40 16.07 -16.47
C PRO A 490 -4.94 17.29 -15.72
N SER A 491 -4.23 17.71 -14.67
CA SER A 491 -4.65 18.88 -13.90
C SER A 491 -4.52 20.15 -14.75
N PRO A 492 -5.56 20.99 -14.86
CA PRO A 492 -5.49 22.24 -15.62
C PRO A 492 -4.48 23.25 -15.05
N TRP A 493 -4.08 23.07 -13.79
CA TRP A 493 -3.14 23.94 -13.07
C TRP A 493 -1.71 23.43 -13.07
N ASN A 494 -1.51 22.14 -13.34
CA ASN A 494 -0.22 21.50 -13.52
C ASN A 494 -0.38 20.22 -14.37
N PRO A 495 -0.16 20.27 -15.68
CA PRO A 495 -0.37 19.13 -16.57
C PRO A 495 0.48 17.90 -16.27
N GLN A 496 1.49 18.00 -15.40
CA GLN A 496 2.29 16.87 -14.91
C GLN A 496 1.62 16.15 -13.73
N ARG A 497 0.46 16.61 -13.29
CA ARG A 497 -0.31 16.04 -12.18
C ARG A 497 -1.72 15.70 -12.63
N PHE A 498 -2.37 14.85 -11.83
CA PHE A 498 -3.76 14.48 -12.07
C PHE A 498 -4.73 15.40 -11.32
N ALA A 499 -5.89 15.61 -11.93
CA ALA A 499 -7.11 16.00 -11.24
C ALA A 499 -8.13 14.87 -11.39
N ILE A 500 -8.58 14.33 -10.27
CA ILE A 500 -9.52 13.21 -10.21
C ILE A 500 -10.84 13.73 -9.68
N ILE A 501 -11.93 13.43 -10.37
CA ILE A 501 -13.29 13.75 -9.93
C ILE A 501 -13.95 12.50 -9.40
N GLN A 502 -14.49 12.55 -8.18
CA GLN A 502 -15.46 11.60 -7.66
C GLN A 502 -16.80 12.32 -7.46
N CYS A 503 -17.83 11.89 -8.18
CA CYS A 503 -19.14 12.48 -8.21
C CYS A 503 -20.21 11.39 -8.08
N GLY A 504 -21.36 11.68 -7.46
CA GLY A 504 -22.45 10.72 -7.24
C GLY A 504 -22.17 9.71 -6.13
N LEU A 505 -22.53 8.44 -6.31
CA LEU A 505 -22.39 7.40 -5.29
C LEU A 505 -20.92 7.19 -4.85
N PRO A 506 -20.67 6.85 -3.58
CA PRO A 506 -19.36 6.39 -3.13
C PRO A 506 -18.96 5.08 -3.81
N TRP A 507 -17.64 4.92 -4.05
CA TRP A 507 -17.04 3.73 -4.64
C TRP A 507 -16.75 2.66 -3.60
N GLY A 508 -16.94 1.39 -3.98
CA GLY A 508 -16.36 0.26 -3.28
C GLY A 508 -16.87 0.05 -1.85
N GLN A 509 -18.15 0.32 -1.60
CA GLN A 509 -18.72 0.18 -0.25
C GLN A 509 -18.68 -1.25 0.29
N ARG A 510 -18.57 -2.24 -0.59
CA ARG A 510 -18.56 -3.68 -0.27
C ARG A 510 -17.23 -4.36 -0.61
N ILE A 511 -16.25 -3.63 -1.09
CA ILE A 511 -14.93 -4.17 -1.40
C ILE A 511 -14.14 -4.32 -0.11
N ALA A 512 -13.40 -5.44 0.01
CA ALA A 512 -12.41 -5.61 1.06
C ALA A 512 -11.36 -4.49 1.00
N ASP A 513 -10.87 -4.05 2.15
CA ASP A 513 -10.01 -2.87 2.26
C ASP A 513 -8.75 -2.98 1.40
N ASN A 514 -8.15 -4.18 1.29
CA ASN A 514 -6.96 -4.44 0.50
C ASN A 514 -7.14 -4.33 -1.03
N HIS A 515 -8.38 -4.40 -1.54
CA HIS A 515 -8.67 -4.34 -2.99
C HIS A 515 -9.50 -3.13 -3.42
N LYS A 516 -9.69 -2.18 -2.51
CA LYS A 516 -10.65 -1.09 -2.73
C LYS A 516 -10.36 -0.23 -3.95
N TYR A 517 -9.09 -0.01 -4.26
CA TYR A 517 -8.68 0.90 -5.34
C TYR A 517 -8.05 0.19 -6.55
N ASP A 518 -8.03 -1.15 -6.57
CA ASP A 518 -7.34 -1.93 -7.60
C ASP A 518 -7.93 -1.76 -9.00
N PHE A 519 -9.25 -1.64 -9.10
CA PHE A 519 -9.97 -1.59 -10.36
C PHE A 519 -10.54 -0.20 -10.66
N LEU A 520 -9.67 0.83 -10.63
CA LEU A 520 -10.02 2.19 -10.99
C LEU A 520 -9.29 2.62 -12.27
N PRO A 521 -9.93 2.48 -13.47
CA PRO A 521 -9.37 2.93 -14.75
C PRO A 521 -9.40 4.45 -14.89
N ASP A 522 -9.20 5.00 -16.10
CA ASP A 522 -9.23 6.44 -16.34
C ASP A 522 -10.63 7.03 -16.10
N TYR A 523 -11.67 6.29 -16.46
CA TYR A 523 -13.03 6.64 -16.10
C TYR A 523 -13.85 5.40 -15.81
N ILE A 524 -14.78 5.52 -14.87
CA ILE A 524 -15.72 4.45 -14.53
C ILE A 524 -17.04 5.08 -14.03
N VAL A 525 -18.13 4.76 -14.72
CA VAL A 525 -19.51 5.02 -14.27
C VAL A 525 -20.05 3.72 -13.69
N TYR A 526 -20.61 3.78 -12.49
CA TYR A 526 -21.04 2.59 -11.76
C TYR A 526 -22.36 2.80 -11.01
N SER A 527 -23.05 1.70 -10.74
CA SER A 527 -24.28 1.66 -9.95
C SER A 527 -24.02 1.20 -8.51
N SER A 528 -25.07 1.21 -7.68
CA SER A 528 -25.03 0.63 -6.33
C SER A 528 -25.10 -0.90 -6.31
N GLU A 529 -25.42 -1.53 -7.44
CA GLU A 529 -25.49 -2.99 -7.54
C GLU A 529 -24.11 -3.62 -7.33
N PRO A 530 -24.05 -4.81 -6.70
CA PRO A 530 -22.79 -5.50 -6.51
C PRO A 530 -22.28 -6.06 -7.84
N GLY A 531 -21.03 -5.77 -8.12
CA GLY A 531 -20.24 -6.38 -9.19
C GLY A 531 -19.26 -7.42 -8.66
N PHE A 532 -18.19 -7.64 -9.41
CA PHE A 532 -17.10 -8.55 -9.05
C PHE A 532 -16.45 -8.16 -7.72
N GLU A 533 -16.24 -9.14 -6.82
CA GLU A 533 -15.54 -8.98 -5.53
C GLU A 533 -16.10 -7.84 -4.63
N GLY A 534 -17.40 -7.56 -4.74
CA GLY A 534 -18.03 -6.48 -3.96
C GLY A 534 -17.83 -5.08 -4.52
N MET A 535 -17.18 -4.95 -5.69
CA MET A 535 -17.17 -3.68 -6.43
C MET A 535 -18.59 -3.23 -6.75
N ASN A 536 -18.76 -1.94 -6.97
CA ASN A 536 -19.94 -1.43 -7.65
C ASN A 536 -20.01 -1.97 -9.09
N GLN A 537 -21.20 -2.31 -9.59
CA GLN A 537 -21.39 -2.80 -10.96
C GLN A 537 -20.98 -1.71 -11.96
N PRO A 538 -19.94 -1.93 -12.80
CA PRO A 538 -19.56 -0.98 -13.83
C PRO A 538 -20.60 -0.91 -14.94
N LEU A 539 -20.98 0.30 -15.34
CA LEU A 539 -21.87 0.57 -16.47
C LEU A 539 -21.11 1.04 -17.70
N ALA A 540 -20.05 1.82 -17.48
CA ALA A 540 -19.07 2.21 -18.48
C ALA A 540 -17.73 2.38 -17.79
N ALA A 541 -16.66 1.82 -18.35
CA ALA A 541 -15.31 1.95 -17.83
C ALA A 541 -14.29 1.83 -18.97
N GLY A 542 -13.13 2.48 -18.82
CA GLY A 542 -12.09 2.39 -19.83
C GLY A 542 -10.95 3.38 -19.62
N PHE A 543 -10.09 3.41 -20.62
CA PHE A 543 -8.91 4.28 -20.69
C PHE A 543 -9.05 5.26 -21.82
N PHE A 544 -8.51 6.45 -21.65
CA PHE A 544 -8.35 7.41 -22.73
C PHE A 544 -7.19 7.00 -23.64
N ASN A 545 -7.24 7.48 -24.87
CA ASN A 545 -6.09 7.42 -25.77
C ASN A 545 -4.98 8.40 -25.30
N PRO A 546 -3.78 8.43 -25.94
CA PRO A 546 -2.71 9.35 -25.59
C PRO A 546 -3.07 10.82 -25.57
N ASP A 547 -4.08 11.23 -26.35
CA ASP A 547 -4.59 12.61 -26.42
C ASP A 547 -5.71 12.88 -25.42
N TRP A 548 -5.92 12.00 -24.46
CA TRP A 548 -6.97 12.09 -23.44
C TRP A 548 -8.40 12.12 -24.00
N LYS A 549 -8.62 11.46 -25.13
CA LYS A 549 -9.95 11.28 -25.75
C LYS A 549 -10.42 9.84 -25.59
N LEU A 550 -11.73 9.63 -25.72
CA LEU A 550 -12.29 8.27 -25.81
C LEU A 550 -11.74 7.58 -27.06
N PRO A 551 -11.45 6.25 -26.97
CA PRO A 551 -10.96 5.46 -28.09
C PRO A 551 -11.95 5.40 -29.24
#